data_76ff319084edb5968dfd4e61296c689b
#
_entry.id   76ff319084edb5968dfd4e61296c689b
#
_cell.length_a   1.000
_cell.length_b   1.000
_cell.length_c   1.000
_cell.angle_alpha   90.00
_cell.angle_beta   90.00
_cell.angle_gamma   90.00
#
_symmetry.space_group_name_H-M   'P 1'
#
loop_
_entity.id
_entity.type
_entity.pdbx_description
1 polymer ?
#
loop_
_entity_poly.entity_id
_entity_poly.type
_entity_poly.pdbx_seq_one_letter_code
_entity_poly.pdbx_strand_id
1 'polypeptide(L)'
;MSSVISDRHFHDERAAYAYVEARIWPNGPTCPHCGNADASRIRLMEGKSTRIGVRQCNECRKPFTVKVGTIFESSHVPLRLWLQAIHLVCSSKKGVSANQLHRILGVTLKTAWFMGHRIREAMRDGDMSPLGGGGGTVEIDETYIGRVEGVPKPRGGSSHKNVVLTLVERGGSARSFHVDSVSVADMAPIVHANVARETKIMTDQGASYPVVCEPFASHDTVNHAKDEYVRREGDNLISTNTVEGYYSIFKRGMKGIYQHCKEKHLHRYLAEFDFRYSNRVRFGVNDVARADRALKGAVGKRLTYQTTAN
;
A
#
# COMPACT_ATOMS: atom_id res chain seq x y z
N MET A 1 6.99 -24.69 -17.62
CA MET A 1 6.40 -23.74 -16.65
C MET A 1 5.27 -23.00 -17.35
N SER A 2 4.04 -23.02 -16.83
CA SER A 2 2.93 -22.23 -17.38
C SER A 2 3.05 -20.78 -16.89
N SER A 3 2.60 -19.81 -17.70
CA SER A 3 2.55 -18.41 -17.30
C SER A 3 1.48 -18.21 -16.21
N VAL A 4 1.79 -17.46 -15.16
CA VAL A 4 0.82 -17.14 -14.08
C VAL A 4 -0.46 -16.50 -14.61
N ILE A 5 -0.33 -15.60 -15.61
CA ILE A 5 -1.49 -14.95 -16.23
C ILE A 5 -2.34 -15.90 -17.11
N SER A 6 -1.91 -17.14 -17.34
CA SER A 6 -2.72 -18.18 -18.00
C SER A 6 -3.66 -18.91 -17.05
N ASP A 7 -3.58 -18.65 -15.75
CA ASP A 7 -4.43 -19.29 -14.76
C ASP A 7 -5.91 -18.94 -14.97
N ARG A 8 -6.77 -19.94 -14.79
CA ARG A 8 -8.19 -19.86 -15.13
C ARG A 8 -8.92 -18.71 -14.46
N HIS A 9 -8.55 -18.34 -13.24
CA HIS A 9 -9.18 -17.24 -12.50
C HIS A 9 -8.97 -15.85 -13.13
N PHE A 10 -8.02 -15.68 -14.04
CA PHE A 10 -7.85 -14.45 -14.81
C PHE A 10 -8.76 -14.36 -16.05
N HIS A 11 -9.39 -15.47 -16.45
CA HIS A 11 -10.16 -15.54 -17.69
C HIS A 11 -11.61 -15.95 -17.51
N ASP A 12 -11.90 -16.76 -16.49
CA ASP A 12 -13.23 -17.26 -16.16
C ASP A 12 -13.78 -16.60 -14.89
N GLU A 13 -14.97 -16.02 -14.98
CA GLU A 13 -15.55 -15.26 -13.85
C GLU A 13 -15.93 -16.18 -12.67
N ARG A 14 -16.40 -17.44 -12.93
CA ARG A 14 -16.69 -18.38 -11.86
C ARG A 14 -15.43 -18.79 -11.11
N ALA A 15 -14.36 -19.04 -11.84
CA ALA A 15 -13.05 -19.34 -11.26
C ALA A 15 -12.51 -18.14 -10.47
N ALA A 16 -12.75 -16.90 -10.94
CA ALA A 16 -12.39 -15.68 -10.21
C ALA A 16 -13.13 -15.57 -8.88
N TYR A 17 -14.43 -15.81 -8.85
CA TYR A 17 -15.20 -15.85 -7.59
C TYR A 17 -14.67 -16.91 -6.64
N ALA A 18 -14.47 -18.15 -7.11
CA ALA A 18 -13.93 -19.23 -6.28
C ALA A 18 -12.53 -18.89 -5.73
N TYR A 19 -11.68 -18.26 -6.56
CA TYR A 19 -10.35 -17.81 -6.15
C TYR A 19 -10.40 -16.75 -5.03
N VAL A 20 -11.28 -15.76 -5.16
CA VAL A 20 -11.45 -14.69 -4.19
C VAL A 20 -12.07 -15.21 -2.90
N GLU A 21 -13.12 -16.04 -2.99
CA GLU A 21 -13.80 -16.66 -1.85
C GLU A 21 -12.83 -17.50 -1.01
N ALA A 22 -11.99 -18.33 -1.63
CA ALA A 22 -11.01 -19.17 -0.93
C ALA A 22 -9.98 -18.34 -0.13
N ARG A 23 -9.74 -17.09 -0.51
CA ARG A 23 -8.76 -16.20 0.16
C ARG A 23 -9.37 -15.29 1.20
N ILE A 24 -10.60 -14.84 0.96
CA ILE A 24 -11.34 -13.96 1.89
C ILE A 24 -12.06 -14.78 2.96
N TRP A 25 -12.53 -15.96 2.61
CA TRP A 25 -13.24 -16.88 3.48
C TRP A 25 -12.55 -18.23 3.64
N PRO A 26 -11.34 -18.30 4.20
CA PRO A 26 -10.57 -19.55 4.29
C PRO A 26 -11.27 -20.63 5.11
N ASN A 27 -12.13 -20.22 6.05
CA ASN A 27 -12.91 -21.11 6.93
C ASN A 27 -14.39 -21.23 6.52
N GLY A 28 -14.71 -20.83 5.27
CA GLY A 28 -16.08 -20.79 4.78
C GLY A 28 -16.70 -19.39 4.78
N PRO A 29 -17.85 -19.21 4.10
CA PRO A 29 -18.45 -17.90 3.92
C PRO A 29 -18.94 -17.31 5.23
N THR A 30 -18.65 -16.00 5.43
CA THR A 30 -19.18 -15.21 6.55
C THR A 30 -20.11 -14.14 6.02
N CYS A 31 -21.30 -14.01 6.61
CA CYS A 31 -22.28 -13.00 6.21
C CYS A 31 -21.80 -11.60 6.60
N PRO A 32 -21.61 -10.68 5.65
CA PRO A 32 -21.13 -9.33 5.96
C PRO A 32 -22.21 -8.44 6.61
N HIS A 33 -23.46 -8.91 6.69
CA HIS A 33 -24.56 -8.13 7.26
C HIS A 33 -24.80 -8.42 8.74
N CYS A 34 -24.63 -9.68 9.18
CA CYS A 34 -24.92 -10.08 10.56
C CYS A 34 -23.78 -10.86 11.22
N GLY A 35 -22.66 -11.10 10.51
CA GLY A 35 -21.51 -11.82 11.05
C GLY A 35 -21.69 -13.35 11.15
N ASN A 36 -22.82 -13.92 10.72
CA ASN A 36 -23.02 -15.37 10.76
C ASN A 36 -21.94 -16.08 9.91
N ALA A 37 -21.23 -17.05 10.53
CA ALA A 37 -20.18 -17.87 9.90
C ALA A 37 -20.57 -19.35 9.82
N ASP A 38 -21.78 -19.71 10.24
CA ASP A 38 -22.27 -21.07 10.08
C ASP A 38 -22.57 -21.37 8.60
N ALA A 39 -21.71 -22.18 7.99
CA ALA A 39 -21.83 -22.54 6.58
C ALA A 39 -23.14 -23.27 6.24
N SER A 40 -23.75 -23.99 7.19
CA SER A 40 -25.04 -24.67 7.01
C SER A 40 -26.20 -23.69 6.86
N ARG A 41 -26.03 -22.47 7.37
CA ARG A 41 -27.00 -21.36 7.31
C ARG A 41 -26.74 -20.39 6.16
N ILE A 42 -25.72 -20.63 5.32
CA ILE A 42 -25.38 -19.77 4.18
C ILE A 42 -25.46 -20.61 2.90
N ARG A 43 -26.50 -20.37 2.13
CA ARG A 43 -26.78 -21.12 0.89
C ARG A 43 -26.23 -20.39 -0.33
N LEU A 44 -25.50 -21.10 -1.21
CA LEU A 44 -25.20 -20.60 -2.55
C LEU A 44 -26.47 -20.61 -3.39
N MET A 45 -26.78 -19.47 -4.00
CA MET A 45 -27.94 -19.32 -4.87
C MET A 45 -27.56 -19.71 -6.30
N GLU A 46 -28.26 -20.68 -6.86
CA GLU A 46 -28.06 -21.16 -8.23
C GLU A 46 -29.35 -20.92 -9.05
N GLY A 47 -29.18 -20.63 -10.35
CA GLY A 47 -30.30 -20.41 -11.27
C GLY A 47 -29.85 -19.64 -12.52
N LYS A 48 -30.61 -19.79 -13.61
CA LYS A 48 -30.28 -19.14 -14.91
C LYS A 48 -30.19 -17.62 -14.84
N SER A 49 -31.00 -16.98 -13.99
CA SER A 49 -31.01 -15.52 -13.77
C SER A 49 -30.19 -15.06 -12.57
N THR A 50 -29.62 -15.97 -11.78
CA THR A 50 -28.86 -15.64 -10.58
C THR A 50 -27.43 -15.24 -10.96
N ARG A 51 -26.95 -14.11 -10.45
CA ARG A 51 -25.58 -13.67 -10.65
C ARG A 51 -24.61 -14.65 -9.96
N ILE A 52 -23.43 -14.80 -10.54
CA ILE A 52 -22.35 -15.65 -10.00
C ILE A 52 -22.01 -15.25 -8.56
N GLY A 53 -21.81 -16.23 -7.68
CA GLY A 53 -21.34 -16.06 -6.31
C GLY A 53 -22.35 -15.45 -5.34
N VAL A 54 -23.63 -15.35 -5.71
CA VAL A 54 -24.67 -14.87 -4.77
C VAL A 54 -24.94 -15.96 -3.72
N ARG A 55 -24.83 -15.56 -2.47
CA ARG A 55 -25.19 -16.36 -1.30
C ARG A 55 -26.32 -15.70 -0.54
N GLN A 56 -27.12 -16.48 0.15
CA GLN A 56 -28.17 -16.00 1.05
C GLN A 56 -27.90 -16.50 2.46
N CYS A 57 -27.89 -15.56 3.40
CA CYS A 57 -27.82 -15.88 4.81
C CYS A 57 -29.24 -16.20 5.33
N ASN A 58 -29.43 -17.37 5.91
CA ASN A 58 -30.73 -17.78 6.46
C ASN A 58 -31.04 -17.09 7.80
N GLU A 59 -30.04 -16.53 8.50
CA GLU A 59 -30.24 -15.77 9.74
C GLU A 59 -30.86 -14.39 9.46
N CYS A 60 -30.19 -13.55 8.68
CA CYS A 60 -30.66 -12.20 8.40
C CYS A 60 -31.45 -12.10 7.08
N ARG A 61 -31.62 -13.18 6.32
CA ARG A 61 -32.31 -13.29 5.03
C ARG A 61 -31.78 -12.38 3.92
N LYS A 62 -30.59 -11.79 4.10
CA LYS A 62 -30.00 -10.87 3.12
C LYS A 62 -29.10 -11.63 2.13
N PRO A 63 -29.22 -11.34 0.81
CA PRO A 63 -28.29 -11.85 -0.18
C PRO A 63 -26.97 -11.07 -0.14
N PHE A 64 -25.87 -11.75 -0.43
CA PHE A 64 -24.53 -11.14 -0.50
C PHE A 64 -23.62 -11.92 -1.45
N THR A 65 -22.52 -11.32 -1.81
CA THR A 65 -21.40 -11.96 -2.52
C THR A 65 -20.11 -11.61 -1.79
N VAL A 66 -19.01 -12.27 -2.15
CA VAL A 66 -17.67 -11.96 -1.62
C VAL A 66 -17.22 -10.53 -1.91
N LYS A 67 -17.94 -9.78 -2.77
CA LYS A 67 -17.66 -8.35 -3.04
C LYS A 67 -18.13 -7.42 -1.94
N VAL A 68 -19.18 -7.80 -1.17
CA VAL A 68 -19.76 -6.95 -0.13
C VAL A 68 -18.77 -6.78 1.03
N GLY A 69 -18.60 -5.55 1.51
CA GLY A 69 -17.62 -5.23 2.56
C GLY A 69 -16.16 -5.24 2.09
N THR A 70 -15.91 -5.18 0.79
CA THR A 70 -14.56 -5.16 0.21
C THR A 70 -14.37 -4.00 -0.76
N ILE A 71 -13.13 -3.83 -1.27
CA ILE A 71 -12.84 -2.85 -2.33
C ILE A 71 -13.63 -3.10 -3.62
N PHE A 72 -14.23 -4.28 -3.79
CA PHE A 72 -15.01 -4.66 -4.97
C PHE A 72 -16.49 -4.26 -4.86
N GLU A 73 -16.93 -3.80 -3.70
CA GLU A 73 -18.33 -3.48 -3.45
C GLU A 73 -18.87 -2.44 -4.44
N SER A 74 -20.10 -2.68 -4.92
CA SER A 74 -20.78 -1.85 -5.92
C SER A 74 -20.03 -1.67 -7.24
N SER A 75 -19.02 -2.50 -7.53
CA SER A 75 -18.34 -2.48 -8.82
C SER A 75 -19.05 -3.33 -9.86
N HIS A 76 -19.26 -2.77 -11.04
CA HIS A 76 -19.76 -3.50 -12.22
C HIS A 76 -18.64 -4.24 -12.97
N VAL A 77 -17.37 -3.95 -12.65
CA VAL A 77 -16.22 -4.62 -13.26
C VAL A 77 -16.20 -6.10 -12.82
N PRO A 78 -16.04 -7.05 -13.75
CA PRO A 78 -15.88 -8.47 -13.44
C PRO A 78 -14.71 -8.74 -12.49
N LEU A 79 -14.83 -9.71 -11.58
CA LEU A 79 -13.76 -10.06 -10.62
C LEU A 79 -12.48 -10.52 -11.33
N ARG A 80 -12.60 -11.23 -12.46
CA ARG A 80 -11.42 -11.63 -13.24
C ARG A 80 -10.56 -10.45 -13.68
N LEU A 81 -11.16 -9.30 -14.04
CA LEU A 81 -10.42 -8.08 -14.38
C LEU A 81 -9.82 -7.40 -13.15
N TRP A 82 -10.50 -7.50 -12.00
CA TRP A 82 -9.92 -7.06 -10.72
C TRP A 82 -8.67 -7.86 -10.35
N LEU A 83 -8.71 -9.18 -10.51
CA LEU A 83 -7.56 -10.06 -10.24
C LEU A 83 -6.39 -9.74 -11.18
N GLN A 84 -6.66 -9.52 -12.48
CA GLN A 84 -5.64 -9.06 -13.43
C GLN A 84 -5.04 -7.71 -12.99
N ALA A 85 -5.87 -6.74 -12.60
CA ALA A 85 -5.39 -5.43 -12.13
C ALA A 85 -4.52 -5.56 -10.88
N ILE A 86 -4.95 -6.34 -9.88
CA ILE A 86 -4.18 -6.58 -8.65
C ILE A 86 -2.84 -7.23 -8.98
N HIS A 87 -2.84 -8.26 -9.82
CA HIS A 87 -1.60 -8.93 -10.23
C HIS A 87 -0.64 -7.97 -10.94
N LEU A 88 -1.10 -7.18 -11.91
CA LEU A 88 -0.29 -6.21 -12.64
C LEU A 88 0.33 -5.15 -11.71
N VAL A 89 -0.45 -4.60 -10.77
CA VAL A 89 0.04 -3.59 -9.82
C VAL A 89 1.03 -4.21 -8.84
N CYS A 90 0.78 -5.44 -8.36
CA CYS A 90 1.65 -6.14 -7.41
C CYS A 90 2.96 -6.63 -8.02
N SER A 91 2.97 -7.06 -9.29
CA SER A 91 4.18 -7.55 -9.98
C SER A 91 5.06 -6.41 -10.54
N SER A 92 4.57 -5.17 -10.57
CA SER A 92 5.35 -4.04 -11.05
C SER A 92 6.24 -3.43 -9.98
N LYS A 93 7.54 -3.28 -10.24
CA LYS A 93 8.48 -2.63 -9.29
C LYS A 93 8.21 -1.13 -9.09
N LYS A 94 7.74 -0.43 -10.15
CA LYS A 94 7.57 1.03 -10.14
C LYS A 94 6.10 1.47 -10.19
N GLY A 95 5.17 0.52 -10.37
CA GLY A 95 3.75 0.77 -10.51
C GLY A 95 3.24 0.65 -11.94
N VAL A 96 1.92 0.77 -12.10
CA VAL A 96 1.20 0.71 -13.39
C VAL A 96 0.27 1.92 -13.47
N SER A 97 0.38 2.70 -14.56
CA SER A 97 -0.46 3.89 -14.72
C SER A 97 -1.92 3.52 -15.03
N ALA A 98 -2.85 4.43 -14.70
CA ALA A 98 -4.26 4.25 -15.06
C ALA A 98 -4.47 4.11 -16.58
N ASN A 99 -3.69 4.82 -17.39
CA ASN A 99 -3.70 4.68 -18.84
C ASN A 99 -3.27 3.28 -19.32
N GLN A 100 -2.28 2.68 -18.66
CA GLN A 100 -1.83 1.32 -18.96
C GLN A 100 -2.89 0.30 -18.56
N LEU A 101 -3.45 0.40 -17.35
CA LEU A 101 -4.54 -0.47 -16.90
C LEU A 101 -5.77 -0.36 -17.81
N HIS A 102 -6.15 0.86 -18.22
CA HIS A 102 -7.22 1.09 -19.17
C HIS A 102 -7.04 0.28 -20.46
N ARG A 103 -5.86 0.37 -21.09
CA ARG A 103 -5.57 -0.33 -22.34
C ARG A 103 -5.51 -1.84 -22.17
N ILE A 104 -4.89 -2.33 -21.10
CA ILE A 104 -4.73 -3.78 -20.86
C ILE A 104 -6.07 -4.44 -20.55
N LEU A 105 -6.90 -3.80 -19.70
CA LEU A 105 -8.13 -4.39 -19.19
C LEU A 105 -9.36 -4.10 -20.07
N GLY A 106 -9.26 -3.22 -21.03
CA GLY A 106 -10.40 -2.80 -21.88
C GLY A 106 -11.50 -2.05 -21.12
N VAL A 107 -11.17 -1.41 -19.99
CA VAL A 107 -12.12 -0.59 -19.21
C VAL A 107 -11.91 0.90 -19.49
N THR A 108 -12.85 1.77 -19.11
CA THR A 108 -12.63 3.22 -19.29
C THR A 108 -11.47 3.72 -18.42
N LEU A 109 -10.81 4.82 -18.84
CA LEU A 109 -9.73 5.43 -18.06
C LEU A 109 -10.18 5.80 -16.63
N LYS A 110 -11.40 6.33 -16.48
CA LYS A 110 -12.01 6.64 -15.19
C LYS A 110 -12.15 5.39 -14.34
N THR A 111 -12.59 4.28 -14.91
CA THR A 111 -12.71 2.98 -14.22
C THR A 111 -11.34 2.46 -13.81
N ALA A 112 -10.36 2.46 -14.70
CA ALA A 112 -9.00 2.02 -14.40
C ALA A 112 -8.34 2.85 -13.27
N TRP A 113 -8.52 4.18 -13.30
CA TRP A 113 -8.05 5.08 -12.26
C TRP A 113 -8.68 4.74 -10.89
N PHE A 114 -10.00 4.53 -10.88
CA PHE A 114 -10.71 4.21 -9.65
C PHE A 114 -10.38 2.81 -9.12
N MET A 115 -10.21 1.82 -10.01
CA MET A 115 -9.69 0.49 -9.64
C MET A 115 -8.32 0.60 -9.00
N GLY A 116 -7.39 1.36 -9.59
CA GLY A 116 -6.06 1.59 -9.03
C GLY A 116 -6.11 2.18 -7.61
N HIS A 117 -6.99 3.16 -7.37
CA HIS A 117 -7.16 3.72 -6.03
C HIS A 117 -7.75 2.74 -5.02
N ARG A 118 -8.72 1.92 -5.41
CA ARG A 118 -9.26 0.87 -4.54
C ARG A 118 -8.23 -0.21 -4.22
N ILE A 119 -7.39 -0.59 -5.18
CA ILE A 119 -6.28 -1.53 -4.95
C ILE A 119 -5.27 -0.94 -3.97
N ARG A 120 -4.95 0.36 -4.07
CA ARG A 120 -4.08 1.06 -3.09
C ARG A 120 -4.68 1.07 -1.69
N GLU A 121 -6.00 1.20 -1.55
CA GLU A 121 -6.63 1.05 -0.24
C GLU A 121 -6.47 -0.38 0.31
N ALA A 122 -6.59 -1.41 -0.54
CA ALA A 122 -6.32 -2.79 -0.12
C ALA A 122 -4.88 -3.01 0.34
N MET A 123 -3.93 -2.25 -0.20
CA MET A 123 -2.50 -2.30 0.15
C MET A 123 -2.13 -1.53 1.43
N ARG A 124 -3.02 -0.70 1.97
CA ARG A 124 -2.74 -0.02 3.24
C ARG A 124 -2.53 -1.05 4.33
N ASP A 125 -1.40 -0.93 5.00
CA ASP A 125 -1.08 -1.81 6.12
C ASP A 125 -2.06 -1.57 7.27
N GLY A 126 -2.56 -2.65 7.86
CA GLY A 126 -3.37 -2.63 9.08
C GLY A 126 -2.55 -3.01 10.32
N ASP A 127 -1.31 -3.46 10.11
CA ASP A 127 -0.39 -3.77 11.20
C ASP A 127 0.24 -2.48 11.73
N MET A 128 -0.10 -2.13 12.95
CA MET A 128 0.42 -0.95 13.66
C MET A 128 1.57 -1.30 14.61
N SER A 129 2.11 -2.53 14.56
CA SER A 129 3.26 -2.91 15.41
C SER A 129 4.45 -1.99 15.09
N PRO A 130 5.15 -1.47 16.12
CA PRO A 130 6.28 -0.58 15.91
C PRO A 130 7.43 -1.26 15.15
N LEU A 131 8.09 -0.49 14.26
CA LEU A 131 9.29 -0.93 13.54
C LEU A 131 10.50 -1.02 14.46
N GLY A 132 11.47 -1.86 14.14
CA GLY A 132 12.74 -1.96 14.85
C GLY A 132 12.68 -2.68 16.19
N GLY A 133 11.58 -3.38 16.51
CA GLY A 133 11.45 -4.17 17.74
C GLY A 133 12.59 -5.16 17.91
N GLY A 134 12.96 -5.45 19.19
CA GLY A 134 14.08 -6.32 19.50
C GLY A 134 15.46 -5.71 19.23
N GLY A 135 15.58 -4.39 19.22
CA GLY A 135 16.86 -3.68 18.98
C GLY A 135 17.27 -3.61 17.51
N GLY A 136 16.32 -3.71 16.61
CA GLY A 136 16.52 -3.53 15.16
C GLY A 136 16.97 -2.12 14.80
N THR A 137 17.30 -1.91 13.52
CA THR A 137 17.73 -0.60 13.00
C THR A 137 16.67 -0.05 12.05
N VAL A 138 16.28 1.21 12.27
CA VAL A 138 15.37 1.96 11.41
C VAL A 138 16.10 3.17 10.82
N GLU A 139 16.07 3.29 9.51
CA GLU A 139 16.53 4.48 8.79
C GLU A 139 15.35 5.43 8.57
N ILE A 140 15.54 6.71 8.88
CA ILE A 140 14.54 7.77 8.74
C ILE A 140 15.10 8.85 7.83
N ASP A 141 14.31 9.25 6.86
CA ASP A 141 14.67 10.33 5.93
C ASP A 141 13.40 10.99 5.40
N GLU A 142 13.52 12.18 4.85
CA GLU A 142 12.44 12.88 4.16
C GLU A 142 12.75 13.12 2.70
N THR A 143 11.69 13.23 1.91
CA THR A 143 11.80 13.60 0.50
C THR A 143 10.67 14.50 0.05
N TYR A 144 10.89 15.17 -1.06
CA TYR A 144 10.00 16.19 -1.62
C TYR A 144 9.48 15.73 -2.98
N ILE A 145 8.16 15.65 -3.13
CA ILE A 145 7.51 15.13 -4.34
C ILE A 145 6.34 16.00 -4.81
N GLY A 146 6.11 16.01 -6.13
CA GLY A 146 4.98 16.70 -6.73
C GLY A 146 5.00 18.20 -6.52
N ARG A 147 3.82 18.79 -6.36
CA ARG A 147 3.63 20.23 -6.14
C ARG A 147 2.40 20.44 -5.26
N VAL A 148 2.52 21.31 -4.27
CA VAL A 148 1.41 21.79 -3.46
C VAL A 148 0.57 22.72 -4.31
N GLU A 149 -0.74 22.52 -4.35
CA GLU A 149 -1.67 23.31 -5.16
C GLU A 149 -1.73 24.75 -4.65
N GLY A 150 -1.63 25.71 -5.55
CA GLY A 150 -1.64 27.15 -5.20
C GLY A 150 -0.31 27.74 -4.74
N VAL A 151 0.71 26.91 -4.46
CA VAL A 151 2.02 27.42 -4.03
C VAL A 151 2.92 27.68 -5.23
N PRO A 152 3.40 28.94 -5.45
CA PRO A 152 4.31 29.24 -6.54
C PRO A 152 5.67 28.57 -6.32
N LYS A 153 6.31 28.17 -7.42
CA LYS A 153 7.67 27.60 -7.37
C LYS A 153 8.68 28.71 -7.04
N PRO A 154 9.38 28.61 -5.91
CA PRO A 154 10.43 29.58 -5.57
C PRO A 154 11.64 29.45 -6.50
N ARG A 155 12.51 30.45 -6.52
CA ARG A 155 13.78 30.40 -7.27
C ARG A 155 14.71 29.28 -6.77
N GLY A 156 14.60 28.87 -5.51
CA GLY A 156 15.34 27.77 -4.89
C GLY A 156 14.51 27.07 -3.82
N GLY A 157 14.99 25.90 -3.36
CA GLY A 157 14.33 25.13 -2.30
C GLY A 157 13.14 24.28 -2.74
N SER A 158 12.48 23.67 -1.75
CA SER A 158 11.45 22.64 -1.94
C SER A 158 10.09 22.98 -1.31
N SER A 159 9.88 24.22 -0.81
CA SER A 159 8.67 24.64 -0.10
C SER A 159 7.36 24.52 -0.89
N HIS A 160 7.45 24.39 -2.22
CA HIS A 160 6.31 24.18 -3.11
C HIS A 160 5.98 22.70 -3.35
N LYS A 161 6.65 21.78 -2.66
CA LYS A 161 6.48 20.32 -2.82
C LYS A 161 5.91 19.70 -1.57
N ASN A 162 5.20 18.60 -1.75
CA ASN A 162 4.74 17.77 -0.64
C ASN A 162 5.93 17.09 0.03
N VAL A 163 5.97 17.09 1.34
CA VAL A 163 7.00 16.43 2.15
C VAL A 163 6.54 15.00 2.46
N VAL A 164 7.42 14.05 2.27
CA VAL A 164 7.19 12.64 2.61
C VAL A 164 8.27 12.19 3.58
N LEU A 165 7.87 11.90 4.82
CA LEU A 165 8.69 11.25 5.82
C LEU A 165 8.58 9.73 5.65
N THR A 166 9.71 9.02 5.61
CA THR A 166 9.72 7.56 5.48
C THR A 166 10.59 6.91 6.55
N LEU A 167 10.04 5.88 7.17
CA LEU A 167 10.69 5.02 8.15
C LEU A 167 10.94 3.66 7.47
N VAL A 168 12.19 3.21 7.42
CA VAL A 168 12.55 1.94 6.79
C VAL A 168 13.34 1.08 7.76
N GLU A 169 12.76 -0.03 8.17
CA GLU A 169 13.46 -1.03 8.96
C GLU A 169 14.46 -1.81 8.09
N ARG A 170 15.71 -1.95 8.55
CA ARG A 170 16.70 -2.75 7.85
C ARG A 170 16.31 -4.22 7.88
N GLY A 171 16.16 -4.82 6.69
CA GLY A 171 15.67 -6.19 6.57
C GLY A 171 14.18 -6.37 6.81
N GLY A 172 13.43 -5.28 6.96
CA GLY A 172 12.01 -5.25 7.29
C GLY A 172 11.16 -4.37 6.38
N SER A 173 10.16 -3.76 6.98
CA SER A 173 9.11 -2.99 6.34
C SER A 173 9.48 -1.51 6.15
N ALA A 174 8.71 -0.82 5.30
CA ALA A 174 8.74 0.63 5.15
C ALA A 174 7.36 1.21 5.49
N ARG A 175 7.35 2.41 6.07
CA ARG A 175 6.15 3.23 6.29
C ARG A 175 6.42 4.65 5.91
N SER A 176 5.56 5.21 5.09
CA SER A 176 5.70 6.58 4.56
C SER A 176 4.49 7.43 4.91
N PHE A 177 4.75 8.67 5.27
CA PHE A 177 3.75 9.63 5.71
C PHE A 177 3.89 10.93 4.93
N HIS A 178 2.77 11.49 4.49
CA HIS A 178 2.71 12.85 4.03
C HIS A 178 2.64 13.76 5.26
N VAL A 179 3.57 14.68 5.40
CA VAL A 179 3.67 15.62 6.51
C VAL A 179 3.66 17.05 5.99
N ASP A 180 3.22 17.99 6.82
CA ASP A 180 3.15 19.40 6.43
C ASP A 180 4.55 20.02 6.38
N SER A 181 5.42 19.65 7.31
CA SER A 181 6.80 20.12 7.36
C SER A 181 7.76 19.11 7.99
N VAL A 182 9.07 19.43 7.96
CA VAL A 182 10.13 18.67 8.65
C VAL A 182 10.38 19.18 10.08
N SER A 183 9.39 19.82 10.68
CA SER A 183 9.48 20.29 12.06
C SER A 183 9.43 19.13 13.06
N VAL A 184 9.98 19.34 14.26
CA VAL A 184 9.87 18.38 15.36
C VAL A 184 8.39 18.09 15.68
N ALA A 185 7.53 19.12 15.63
CA ALA A 185 6.10 18.99 15.94
C ALA A 185 5.36 18.06 14.97
N ASP A 186 5.73 18.05 13.69
CA ASP A 186 5.10 17.21 12.68
C ASP A 186 5.70 15.79 12.64
N MET A 187 7.00 15.67 12.89
CA MET A 187 7.71 14.38 12.74
C MET A 187 7.66 13.52 14.01
N ALA A 188 7.85 14.11 15.21
CA ALA A 188 8.00 13.36 16.46
C ALA A 188 6.78 12.47 16.78
N PRO A 189 5.51 12.93 16.65
CA PRO A 189 4.36 12.08 16.91
C PRO A 189 4.30 10.84 16.00
N ILE A 190 4.70 11.00 14.73
CA ILE A 190 4.71 9.92 13.75
C ILE A 190 5.81 8.92 14.09
N VAL A 191 7.04 9.38 14.32
CA VAL A 191 8.18 8.51 14.62
C VAL A 191 7.94 7.76 15.93
N HIS A 192 7.49 8.45 16.98
CA HIS A 192 7.24 7.85 18.29
C HIS A 192 6.10 6.82 18.30
N ALA A 193 5.11 6.99 17.43
CA ALA A 193 4.00 6.04 17.29
C ALA A 193 4.36 4.81 16.45
N ASN A 194 5.38 4.89 15.60
CA ASN A 194 5.69 3.86 14.61
C ASN A 194 7.00 3.12 14.82
N VAL A 195 7.82 3.52 15.78
CA VAL A 195 9.15 2.93 16.05
C VAL A 195 9.25 2.51 17.50
N ALA A 196 9.78 1.31 17.77
CA ALA A 196 9.99 0.79 19.11
C ALA A 196 11.14 1.52 19.82
N ARG A 197 11.04 1.71 21.14
CA ARG A 197 12.01 2.51 21.92
C ARG A 197 13.43 1.93 21.95
N GLU A 198 13.55 0.61 21.85
CA GLU A 198 14.83 -0.12 21.81
C GLU A 198 15.51 -0.06 20.43
N THR A 199 14.95 0.66 19.47
CA THR A 199 15.46 0.76 18.10
C THR A 199 16.70 1.64 18.00
N LYS A 200 17.66 1.24 17.16
CA LYS A 200 18.76 2.09 16.69
C LYS A 200 18.30 2.92 15.50
N ILE A 201 18.34 4.23 15.60
CA ILE A 201 17.91 5.14 14.54
C ILE A 201 19.10 5.61 13.73
N MET A 202 18.94 5.65 12.41
CA MET A 202 19.90 6.21 11.47
C MET A 202 19.22 7.31 10.64
N THR A 203 19.83 8.50 10.58
CA THR A 203 19.31 9.63 9.79
C THR A 203 20.45 10.35 9.06
N ASP A 204 20.11 11.34 8.24
CA ASP A 204 21.04 12.40 7.89
C ASP A 204 21.20 13.43 9.03
N GLN A 205 21.93 14.51 8.76
CA GLN A 205 22.17 15.60 9.74
C GLN A 205 21.06 16.67 9.77
N GLY A 206 19.80 16.32 9.52
CA GLY A 206 18.68 17.25 9.62
C GLY A 206 18.50 17.79 11.05
N ALA A 207 18.26 19.09 11.17
CA ALA A 207 18.23 19.81 12.46
C ALA A 207 17.15 19.32 13.44
N SER A 208 16.06 18.72 12.94
CA SER A 208 14.96 18.20 13.78
C SER A 208 15.25 16.82 14.38
N TYR A 209 16.11 16.02 13.75
CA TYR A 209 16.33 14.62 14.13
C TYR A 209 16.90 14.41 15.53
N PRO A 210 17.85 15.23 16.04
CA PRO A 210 18.35 15.05 17.41
C PRO A 210 17.23 15.04 18.46
N VAL A 211 16.24 15.91 18.33
CA VAL A 211 15.10 15.98 19.26
C VAL A 211 14.09 14.87 18.99
N VAL A 212 13.77 14.60 17.71
CA VAL A 212 12.83 13.54 17.33
C VAL A 212 13.32 12.15 17.78
N CYS A 213 14.64 11.93 17.72
CA CYS A 213 15.24 10.61 17.97
C CYS A 213 15.73 10.41 19.41
N GLU A 214 15.69 11.44 20.27
CA GLU A 214 16.14 11.36 21.67
C GLU A 214 15.58 10.16 22.47
N PRO A 215 14.29 9.77 22.30
CA PRO A 215 13.71 8.71 23.11
C PRO A 215 14.11 7.27 22.73
N PHE A 216 14.96 7.08 21.73
CA PHE A 216 15.33 5.75 21.22
C PHE A 216 16.67 5.26 21.77
N ALA A 217 16.99 3.96 21.57
CA ALA A 217 18.19 3.34 22.13
C ALA A 217 19.50 4.00 21.65
N SER A 218 19.57 4.39 20.38
CA SER A 218 20.65 5.22 19.84
C SER A 218 20.18 5.99 18.63
N HIS A 219 20.87 7.10 18.33
CA HIS A 219 20.71 7.88 17.12
C HIS A 219 22.07 8.20 16.52
N ASP A 220 22.33 7.64 15.34
CA ASP A 220 23.54 7.84 14.57
C ASP A 220 23.23 8.57 13.27
N THR A 221 24.13 9.46 12.85
CA THR A 221 23.92 10.28 11.65
C THR A 221 25.03 10.10 10.62
N VAL A 222 24.68 10.27 9.34
CA VAL A 222 25.62 10.36 8.22
C VAL A 222 25.68 11.80 7.71
N ASN A 223 26.86 12.25 7.25
CA ASN A 223 27.07 13.61 6.77
C ASN A 223 27.30 13.62 5.25
N HIS A 224 26.22 13.71 4.48
CA HIS A 224 26.30 13.80 3.02
C HIS A 224 27.04 15.06 2.51
N ALA A 225 27.07 16.16 3.28
CA ALA A 225 27.80 17.36 2.92
C ALA A 225 29.34 17.17 2.94
N LYS A 226 29.81 16.11 3.63
CA LYS A 226 31.22 15.69 3.67
C LYS A 226 31.45 14.41 2.86
N ASP A 227 30.57 14.07 1.92
CA ASP A 227 30.63 12.83 1.11
C ASP A 227 30.64 11.54 1.96
N GLU A 228 30.14 11.62 3.22
CA GLU A 228 30.00 10.46 4.07
C GLU A 228 28.66 9.78 3.82
N TYR A 229 28.66 8.65 3.12
CA TYR A 229 27.48 7.83 2.82
C TYR A 229 27.38 6.60 3.72
N VAL A 230 28.51 6.12 4.23
CA VAL A 230 28.61 4.93 5.08
C VAL A 230 29.76 5.10 6.05
N ARG A 231 29.52 4.85 7.32
CA ARG A 231 30.55 4.76 8.36
C ARG A 231 30.41 3.45 9.12
N ARG A 232 31.53 2.82 9.48
CA ARG A 232 31.55 1.65 10.34
C ARG A 232 32.16 2.00 11.69
N GLU A 233 31.44 1.65 12.74
CA GLU A 233 31.92 1.75 14.13
C GLU A 233 31.75 0.39 14.80
N GLY A 234 32.84 -0.40 14.87
CA GLY A 234 32.79 -1.80 15.25
C GLY A 234 31.89 -2.60 14.29
N ASP A 235 30.92 -3.29 14.85
CA ASP A 235 29.90 -4.05 14.09
C ASP A 235 28.74 -3.17 13.59
N ASN A 236 28.71 -1.90 13.96
CA ASN A 236 27.62 -1.01 13.60
C ASN A 236 27.87 -0.36 12.22
N LEU A 237 26.96 -0.57 11.28
CA LEU A 237 26.97 0.06 9.97
C LEU A 237 26.04 1.27 9.97
N ILE A 238 26.61 2.48 10.00
CA ILE A 238 25.89 3.73 9.99
C ILE A 238 25.70 4.18 8.56
N SER A 239 24.46 4.26 8.08
CA SER A 239 24.09 4.69 6.72
C SER A 239 22.60 4.97 6.60
N THR A 240 22.21 5.68 5.55
CA THR A 240 20.81 5.91 5.13
C THR A 240 20.50 5.23 3.77
N ASN A 241 21.37 4.33 3.33
CA ASN A 241 21.30 3.70 2.00
C ASN A 241 19.99 2.91 1.77
N THR A 242 19.38 2.38 2.84
CA THR A 242 18.15 1.58 2.72
C THR A 242 16.97 2.48 2.38
N VAL A 243 16.80 3.60 3.08
CA VAL A 243 15.74 4.58 2.81
C VAL A 243 15.98 5.32 1.50
N GLU A 244 17.23 5.62 1.14
CA GLU A 244 17.57 6.19 -0.18
C GLU A 244 17.24 5.23 -1.32
N GLY A 245 17.50 3.92 -1.14
CA GLY A 245 17.09 2.88 -2.06
C GLY A 245 15.57 2.81 -2.25
N TYR A 246 14.81 2.98 -1.18
CA TYR A 246 13.36 3.12 -1.23
C TYR A 246 12.96 4.35 -2.06
N TYR A 247 13.50 5.51 -1.76
CA TYR A 247 13.19 6.76 -2.48
C TYR A 247 13.58 6.73 -3.95
N SER A 248 14.65 6.03 -4.31
CA SER A 248 15.03 5.83 -5.70
C SER A 248 13.90 5.17 -6.51
N ILE A 249 13.24 4.15 -5.94
CA ILE A 249 12.10 3.46 -6.58
C ILE A 249 10.86 4.34 -6.56
N PHE A 250 10.55 4.95 -5.41
CA PHE A 250 9.41 5.84 -5.21
C PHE A 250 9.43 7.02 -6.20
N LYS A 251 10.52 7.77 -6.23
CA LYS A 251 10.68 8.94 -7.12
C LYS A 251 10.56 8.57 -8.61
N ARG A 252 11.16 7.43 -9.03
CA ARG A 252 11.05 6.94 -10.41
C ARG A 252 9.62 6.54 -10.77
N GLY A 253 8.88 5.91 -9.85
CA GLY A 253 7.47 5.58 -10.05
C GLY A 253 6.58 6.82 -10.11
N MET A 254 6.74 7.74 -9.16
CA MET A 254 5.94 8.96 -9.11
C MET A 254 6.18 9.87 -10.31
N LYS A 255 7.43 10.06 -10.74
CA LYS A 255 7.77 10.94 -11.88
C LYS A 255 7.54 10.26 -13.25
N GLY A 256 7.82 8.95 -13.37
CA GLY A 256 7.79 8.25 -14.67
C GLY A 256 6.48 7.56 -14.98
N ILE A 257 5.74 7.09 -13.96
CA ILE A 257 4.52 6.29 -14.15
C ILE A 257 3.26 7.09 -13.79
N TYR A 258 3.22 7.67 -12.59
CA TYR A 258 2.01 8.33 -12.06
C TYR A 258 1.92 9.81 -12.43
N GLN A 259 3.04 10.48 -12.61
CA GLN A 259 3.23 11.86 -13.08
C GLN A 259 2.40 12.91 -12.32
N HIS A 260 1.07 12.81 -12.34
CA HIS A 260 0.13 13.76 -11.76
C HIS A 260 -0.59 13.16 -10.55
N CYS A 261 0.04 13.24 -9.38
CA CYS A 261 -0.59 12.89 -8.12
C CYS A 261 -0.98 14.16 -7.37
N LYS A 262 -2.30 14.39 -7.20
CA LYS A 262 -2.76 15.44 -6.30
C LYS A 262 -2.47 15.05 -4.85
N GLU A 263 -2.16 16.05 -4.03
CA GLU A 263 -1.83 15.92 -2.61
C GLU A 263 -2.82 15.03 -1.85
N LYS A 264 -4.13 15.28 -1.99
CA LYS A 264 -5.21 14.48 -1.37
C LYS A 264 -5.18 12.99 -1.67
N HIS A 265 -4.41 12.54 -2.66
CA HIS A 265 -4.27 11.14 -3.05
C HIS A 265 -2.89 10.56 -2.71
N LEU A 266 -1.94 11.39 -2.26
CA LEU A 266 -0.55 11.01 -2.05
C LEU A 266 -0.44 9.81 -1.08
N HIS A 267 -1.18 9.83 0.02
CA HIS A 267 -1.21 8.75 1.01
C HIS A 267 -1.50 7.36 0.42
N ARG A 268 -2.31 7.28 -0.66
CA ARG A 268 -2.61 5.99 -1.33
C ARG A 268 -1.43 5.50 -2.16
N TYR A 269 -0.71 6.41 -2.80
CA TYR A 269 0.50 6.04 -3.54
C TYR A 269 1.61 5.62 -2.58
N LEU A 270 1.77 6.30 -1.44
CA LEU A 270 2.69 5.89 -0.38
C LEU A 270 2.37 4.46 0.08
N ALA A 271 1.12 4.16 0.40
CA ALA A 271 0.69 2.81 0.78
C ALA A 271 1.04 1.74 -0.27
N GLU A 272 0.94 2.05 -1.57
CA GLU A 272 1.33 1.13 -2.64
C GLU A 272 2.83 0.87 -2.66
N PHE A 273 3.67 1.91 -2.49
CA PHE A 273 5.13 1.76 -2.48
C PHE A 273 5.59 1.03 -1.21
N ASP A 274 5.06 1.38 -0.05
CA ASP A 274 5.34 0.72 1.23
C ASP A 274 4.98 -0.76 1.17
N PHE A 275 3.78 -1.08 0.67
CA PHE A 275 3.33 -2.46 0.52
C PHE A 275 4.26 -3.28 -0.39
N ARG A 276 4.63 -2.75 -1.57
CA ARG A 276 5.53 -3.47 -2.48
C ARG A 276 6.94 -3.60 -1.91
N TYR A 277 7.42 -2.59 -1.18
CA TYR A 277 8.72 -2.63 -0.54
C TYR A 277 8.74 -3.66 0.60
N SER A 278 7.75 -3.66 1.47
CA SER A 278 7.65 -4.58 2.62
C SER A 278 7.37 -6.03 2.19
N ASN A 279 6.87 -6.24 0.97
CA ASN A 279 6.55 -7.56 0.40
C ASN A 279 7.45 -7.91 -0.79
N ARG A 280 8.77 -7.73 -0.67
CA ARG A 280 9.75 -8.02 -1.75
C ARG A 280 10.11 -9.50 -1.82
N VAL A 281 10.57 -9.93 -3.00
CA VAL A 281 11.14 -11.28 -3.23
C VAL A 281 12.28 -11.57 -2.25
N ARG A 282 13.08 -10.57 -1.86
CA ARG A 282 14.12 -10.70 -0.84
C ARG A 282 13.60 -11.24 0.50
N PHE A 283 12.31 -11.02 0.81
CA PHE A 283 11.62 -11.53 2.00
C PHE A 283 10.78 -12.79 1.72
N GLY A 284 11.08 -13.51 0.63
CA GLY A 284 10.37 -14.73 0.25
C GLY A 284 8.98 -14.49 -0.37
N VAL A 285 8.61 -13.23 -0.68
CA VAL A 285 7.28 -12.89 -1.20
C VAL A 285 7.36 -12.68 -2.71
N ASN A 286 6.97 -13.68 -3.48
CA ASN A 286 6.85 -13.57 -4.94
C ASN A 286 5.61 -12.76 -5.36
N ASP A 287 5.44 -12.52 -6.65
CA ASP A 287 4.37 -11.66 -7.19
C ASP A 287 2.97 -12.23 -6.92
N VAL A 288 2.80 -13.55 -6.95
CA VAL A 288 1.51 -14.21 -6.64
C VAL A 288 1.17 -14.04 -5.16
N ALA A 289 2.12 -14.33 -4.27
CA ALA A 289 1.94 -14.16 -2.83
C ALA A 289 1.66 -12.69 -2.47
N ARG A 290 2.30 -11.75 -3.17
CA ARG A 290 2.06 -10.31 -3.00
C ARG A 290 0.65 -9.93 -3.45
N ALA A 291 0.17 -10.46 -4.58
CA ALA A 291 -1.19 -10.25 -5.05
C ALA A 291 -2.22 -10.84 -4.08
N ASP A 292 -1.97 -12.02 -3.52
CA ASP A 292 -2.81 -12.65 -2.50
C ASP A 292 -2.88 -11.82 -1.20
N ARG A 293 -1.75 -11.25 -0.76
CA ARG A 293 -1.74 -10.33 0.40
C ARG A 293 -2.57 -9.08 0.15
N ALA A 294 -2.44 -8.46 -1.04
CA ALA A 294 -3.27 -7.31 -1.43
C ALA A 294 -4.76 -7.69 -1.50
N LEU A 295 -5.09 -8.88 -1.99
CA LEU A 295 -6.47 -9.38 -2.05
C LEU A 295 -7.05 -9.59 -0.64
N LYS A 296 -6.31 -10.16 0.29
CA LYS A 296 -6.73 -10.30 1.70
C LYS A 296 -6.95 -8.94 2.37
N GLY A 297 -6.10 -7.95 2.05
CA GLY A 297 -6.24 -6.59 2.53
C GLY A 297 -7.44 -5.82 1.94
N ALA A 298 -8.22 -6.42 1.03
CA ALA A 298 -9.42 -5.82 0.46
C ALA A 298 -10.61 -5.80 1.43
N VAL A 299 -10.60 -6.67 2.45
CA VAL A 299 -11.71 -6.82 3.41
C VAL A 299 -11.79 -5.61 4.34
N GLY A 300 -13.01 -5.16 4.63
CA GLY A 300 -13.29 -4.02 5.51
C GLY A 300 -12.94 -2.66 4.91
N LYS A 301 -12.43 -2.62 3.68
CA LYS A 301 -12.03 -1.39 3.02
C LYS A 301 -12.99 -1.05 1.88
N ARG A 302 -13.49 0.18 1.89
CA ARG A 302 -14.41 0.69 0.87
C ARG A 302 -13.98 2.08 0.43
N LEU A 303 -13.84 2.28 -0.86
CA LEU A 303 -13.66 3.60 -1.46
C LEU A 303 -14.87 3.89 -2.38
N THR A 304 -15.62 4.94 -2.06
CA THR A 304 -16.72 5.43 -2.89
C THR A 304 -16.27 6.61 -3.74
N TYR A 305 -16.81 6.70 -4.94
CA TYR A 305 -16.63 7.88 -5.78
C TYR A 305 -17.60 8.96 -5.27
N GLN A 306 -17.05 10.04 -4.71
CA GLN A 306 -17.83 11.24 -4.46
C GLN A 306 -17.78 12.11 -5.72
N THR A 307 -18.92 12.29 -6.39
CA THR A 307 -19.07 13.39 -7.33
C THR A 307 -19.01 14.67 -6.50
N THR A 308 -18.11 15.58 -6.85
CA THR A 308 -18.25 16.98 -6.40
C THR A 308 -19.63 17.43 -6.85
N ALA A 309 -20.55 17.64 -5.90
CA ALA A 309 -21.74 18.41 -6.18
C ALA A 309 -21.27 19.79 -6.66
N ASN A 310 -21.71 20.19 -7.85
CA ASN A 310 -21.55 21.55 -8.35
C ASN A 310 -22.29 22.51 -7.45
#